data_b27161db55d4c907a779677e81020652
#
_entry.id   b27161db55d4c907a779677e81020652
#
_cell.length_a   1.000
_cell.length_b   1.000
_cell.length_c   1.000
_cell.angle_alpha   90.00
_cell.angle_beta   90.00
_cell.angle_gamma   90.00
#
_symmetry.space_group_name_H-M   'P 1'
#
loop_
_entity.id
_entity.type
_entity.pdbx_description
1 polymer ?
#
loop_
_entity_poly.entity_id
_entity_poly.type
_entity_poly.pdbx_seq_one_letter_code
_entity_poly.pdbx_strand_id
1 'polypeptide(L)'
;MRSITLAILFLASAAFATAQNGSNWNYEGHTGPLVWSKLDPSYAACNHGHEQSPIDIRGARLNKALQPIQFHYVAGPVTIENTGRGIVVHVDKGSYMIAGGVRYELVEYEFHHPSEHSVRGKLTDMEVDLVHKSADGKLAIVGVRLNEDRGNPNATMATLWPHLPTRSGTSNRVTDMIDAGGLIPADPGYWTYTGSELTPPCAEGVQWFVYEQSIDASREQIRAFTALFKLNTRAVQDVHGRKIEANE
;
A
#
# COMPACT_ATOMS: atom_id res chain seq x y z
N MET A 1 -0.64 -65.79 29.55
CA MET A 1 0.00 -64.54 29.13
C MET A 1 -0.59 -64.14 27.79
N ARG A 2 -1.46 -63.11 27.77
CA ARG A 2 -2.11 -62.62 26.55
C ARG A 2 -1.44 -61.29 26.16
N SER A 3 -0.75 -61.28 25.02
CA SER A 3 -0.12 -60.08 24.45
C SER A 3 -1.16 -59.20 23.80
N ILE A 4 -1.31 -57.98 24.24
CA ILE A 4 -2.18 -56.94 23.63
C ILE A 4 -1.29 -56.13 22.71
N THR A 5 -1.54 -56.23 21.40
CA THR A 5 -0.88 -55.45 20.36
C THR A 5 -1.65 -54.15 20.20
N LEU A 6 -1.02 -53.02 20.55
CA LEU A 6 -1.58 -51.68 20.41
C LEU A 6 -1.30 -51.20 18.99
N ALA A 7 -2.33 -51.08 18.17
CA ALA A 7 -2.25 -50.47 16.83
C ALA A 7 -2.34 -48.98 16.95
N ILE A 8 -1.25 -48.26 16.65
CA ILE A 8 -1.22 -46.79 16.57
C ILE A 8 -1.68 -46.37 15.17
N LEU A 9 -2.88 -45.80 15.10
CA LEU A 9 -3.41 -45.18 13.88
C LEU A 9 -2.74 -43.80 13.68
N PHE A 10 -1.86 -43.68 12.69
CA PHE A 10 -1.37 -42.41 12.21
C PHE A 10 -2.45 -41.75 11.35
N LEU A 11 -3.12 -40.72 11.87
CA LEU A 11 -3.92 -39.80 11.07
C LEU A 11 -2.96 -38.87 10.33
N ALA A 12 -2.77 -39.10 9.03
CA ALA A 12 -2.10 -38.18 8.14
C ALA A 12 -3.03 -36.99 7.89
N SER A 13 -2.76 -35.85 8.53
CA SER A 13 -3.40 -34.57 8.22
C SER A 13 -2.93 -34.11 6.85
N ALA A 14 -3.74 -34.31 5.82
CA ALA A 14 -3.52 -33.70 4.52
C ALA A 14 -3.77 -32.17 4.66
N ALA A 15 -2.70 -31.40 4.73
CA ALA A 15 -2.77 -29.97 4.57
C ALA A 15 -3.14 -29.70 3.10
N PHE A 16 -4.39 -29.34 2.86
CA PHE A 16 -4.79 -28.76 1.58
C PHE A 16 -4.13 -27.38 1.48
N ALA A 17 -3.00 -27.32 0.78
CA ALA A 17 -2.50 -26.07 0.24
C ALA A 17 -3.54 -25.63 -0.81
N THR A 18 -4.41 -24.73 -0.45
CA THR A 18 -5.21 -23.97 -1.44
C THR A 18 -4.21 -23.17 -2.25
N ALA A 19 -3.86 -23.68 -3.44
CA ALA A 19 -3.23 -22.85 -4.44
C ALA A 19 -4.19 -21.65 -4.66
N GLN A 20 -3.79 -20.48 -4.22
CA GLN A 20 -4.43 -19.24 -4.64
C GLN A 20 -4.15 -19.11 -6.14
N ASN A 21 -5.06 -19.66 -6.96
CA ASN A 21 -5.18 -19.30 -8.36
C ASN A 21 -5.73 -17.86 -8.39
N GLY A 22 -4.89 -16.88 -7.99
CA GLY A 22 -5.20 -15.48 -8.17
C GLY A 22 -5.37 -15.25 -9.67
N SER A 23 -6.58 -14.86 -10.08
CA SER A 23 -6.82 -14.50 -11.47
C SER A 23 -5.79 -13.45 -11.89
N ASN A 24 -5.30 -13.58 -13.11
CA ASN A 24 -4.19 -12.78 -13.62
C ASN A 24 -4.66 -11.35 -13.96
N TRP A 25 -4.81 -10.51 -12.94
CA TRP A 25 -5.14 -9.10 -13.11
C TRP A 25 -3.90 -8.25 -13.46
N ASN A 26 -4.11 -7.10 -14.08
CA ASN A 26 -3.07 -6.12 -14.36
C ASN A 26 -3.67 -4.71 -14.28
N TYR A 27 -2.86 -3.67 -14.49
CA TYR A 27 -3.33 -2.28 -14.55
C TYR A 27 -3.77 -1.85 -15.95
N GLU A 28 -3.47 -2.62 -17.00
CA GLU A 28 -3.76 -2.29 -18.39
C GLU A 28 -4.45 -3.44 -19.14
N GLY A 29 -5.06 -3.09 -20.26
CA GLY A 29 -5.63 -4.04 -21.21
C GLY A 29 -6.85 -4.81 -20.70
N HIS A 30 -6.99 -6.05 -21.16
CA HIS A 30 -8.14 -6.91 -20.89
C HIS A 30 -8.24 -7.43 -19.45
N THR A 31 -7.23 -7.20 -18.64
CA THR A 31 -7.16 -7.58 -17.24
C THR A 31 -7.00 -6.37 -16.32
N GLY A 32 -7.22 -5.16 -16.85
CA GLY A 32 -7.10 -3.89 -16.14
C GLY A 32 -8.27 -3.58 -15.21
N PRO A 33 -8.20 -2.44 -14.47
CA PRO A 33 -9.14 -2.10 -13.39
C PRO A 33 -10.61 -2.07 -13.78
N LEU A 34 -10.93 -1.73 -15.03
CA LEU A 34 -12.31 -1.67 -15.51
C LEU A 34 -13.03 -3.02 -15.57
N VAL A 35 -12.28 -4.11 -15.48
CA VAL A 35 -12.83 -5.46 -15.62
C VAL A 35 -12.45 -6.40 -14.47
N TRP A 36 -11.79 -5.91 -13.42
CA TRP A 36 -11.35 -6.75 -12.31
C TRP A 36 -12.46 -7.61 -11.72
N SER A 37 -13.66 -7.04 -11.50
CA SER A 37 -14.81 -7.79 -10.98
C SER A 37 -15.28 -8.94 -11.89
N LYS A 38 -14.86 -8.96 -13.17
CA LYS A 38 -15.18 -10.03 -14.13
C LYS A 38 -14.13 -11.13 -14.17
N LEU A 39 -12.94 -10.88 -13.60
CA LEU A 39 -11.82 -11.82 -13.61
C LEU A 39 -12.01 -12.90 -12.54
N ASP A 40 -12.59 -12.53 -11.40
CA ASP A 40 -12.84 -13.44 -10.29
C ASP A 40 -14.05 -12.95 -9.47
N PRO A 41 -14.97 -13.84 -9.04
CA PRO A 41 -16.09 -13.45 -8.20
C PRO A 41 -15.69 -12.77 -6.87
N SER A 42 -14.53 -13.10 -6.31
CA SER A 42 -14.00 -12.45 -5.09
C SER A 42 -13.60 -10.99 -5.32
N TYR A 43 -13.43 -10.54 -6.56
CA TYR A 43 -13.09 -9.17 -6.94
C TYR A 43 -14.33 -8.28 -7.20
N ALA A 44 -15.52 -8.74 -6.84
CA ALA A 44 -16.75 -8.00 -7.09
C ALA A 44 -16.70 -6.56 -6.57
N ALA A 45 -16.10 -6.33 -5.39
CA ALA A 45 -15.98 -5.00 -4.81
C ALA A 45 -15.21 -4.02 -5.71
N CYS A 46 -14.27 -4.48 -6.52
CA CYS A 46 -13.45 -3.59 -7.37
C CYS A 46 -14.26 -2.72 -8.34
N ASN A 47 -15.41 -3.19 -8.82
CA ASN A 47 -16.26 -2.42 -9.75
C ASN A 47 -17.68 -2.17 -9.22
N HIS A 48 -18.06 -2.73 -8.07
CA HIS A 48 -19.40 -2.64 -7.51
C HIS A 48 -19.43 -2.12 -6.07
N GLY A 49 -18.27 -1.93 -5.43
CA GLY A 49 -18.15 -1.36 -4.11
C GLY A 49 -18.50 0.14 -4.10
N HIS A 50 -18.86 0.65 -2.94
CA HIS A 50 -19.25 2.04 -2.74
C HIS A 50 -18.19 2.84 -1.96
N GLU A 51 -17.27 2.18 -1.29
CA GLU A 51 -16.18 2.80 -0.53
C GLU A 51 -14.81 2.53 -1.18
N GLN A 52 -14.75 2.65 -2.50
CA GLN A 52 -13.55 2.32 -3.26
C GLN A 52 -12.49 3.43 -3.25
N SER A 53 -11.23 3.03 -3.34
CA SER A 53 -10.03 3.88 -3.46
C SER A 53 -9.31 3.61 -4.80
N PRO A 54 -8.48 4.56 -5.28
CA PRO A 54 -8.25 5.91 -4.75
C PRO A 54 -9.38 6.86 -5.09
N ILE A 55 -9.34 8.10 -4.55
CA ILE A 55 -10.33 9.14 -4.86
C ILE A 55 -9.66 10.45 -5.31
N ASP A 56 -10.44 11.32 -5.91
CA ASP A 56 -10.04 12.71 -6.12
C ASP A 56 -10.41 13.54 -4.89
N ILE A 57 -9.41 14.00 -4.15
CA ILE A 57 -9.60 14.74 -2.90
C ILE A 57 -10.06 16.17 -3.22
N ARG A 58 -11.32 16.43 -2.87
CA ARG A 58 -11.96 17.76 -3.02
C ARG A 58 -12.88 18.04 -1.84
N GLY A 59 -12.93 19.30 -1.43
CA GLY A 59 -13.92 19.76 -0.45
C GLY A 59 -13.80 19.09 0.91
N ALA A 60 -12.59 18.70 1.31
CA ALA A 60 -12.33 18.19 2.65
C ALA A 60 -12.81 19.18 3.71
N ARG A 61 -13.39 18.65 4.78
CA ARG A 61 -13.91 19.46 5.89
C ARG A 61 -12.96 19.39 7.07
N LEU A 62 -12.58 20.55 7.60
CA LEU A 62 -11.78 20.63 8.82
C LEU A 62 -12.50 19.92 9.97
N ASN A 63 -11.82 18.96 10.58
CA ASN A 63 -12.24 18.28 11.79
C ASN A 63 -11.17 18.44 12.88
N LYS A 64 -11.34 19.43 13.75
CA LYS A 64 -10.41 19.75 14.85
C LYS A 64 -10.26 18.65 15.91
N ALA A 65 -11.08 17.61 15.84
CA ALA A 65 -10.92 16.45 16.73
C ALA A 65 -9.84 15.47 16.24
N LEU A 66 -9.50 15.53 14.95
CA LEU A 66 -8.41 14.74 14.40
C LEU A 66 -7.08 15.25 14.94
N GLN A 67 -6.24 14.32 15.38
CA GLN A 67 -4.92 14.62 15.91
C GLN A 67 -3.85 14.21 14.88
N PRO A 68 -2.67 14.81 14.90
CA PRO A 68 -1.54 14.33 14.09
C PRO A 68 -1.28 12.85 14.34
N ILE A 69 -0.90 12.14 13.29
CA ILE A 69 -0.51 10.72 13.40
C ILE A 69 0.85 10.66 14.12
N GLN A 70 0.96 9.74 15.07
CA GLN A 70 2.21 9.51 15.79
C GLN A 70 2.91 8.32 15.15
N PHE A 71 4.04 8.55 14.49
CA PHE A 71 4.87 7.51 13.91
C PHE A 71 5.96 7.07 14.88
N HIS A 72 6.13 5.77 15.02
CA HIS A 72 7.18 5.10 15.78
C HIS A 72 7.89 4.12 14.84
N TYR A 73 8.57 4.65 13.86
CA TYR A 73 9.30 3.83 12.90
C TYR A 73 10.72 3.60 13.38
N VAL A 74 11.20 2.38 13.12
CA VAL A 74 12.54 1.93 13.46
C VAL A 74 13.24 1.57 12.16
N ALA A 75 14.38 2.20 11.93
CA ALA A 75 15.22 1.85 10.80
C ALA A 75 15.65 0.38 10.91
N GLY A 76 15.58 -0.33 9.80
CA GLY A 76 15.90 -1.76 9.77
C GLY A 76 16.07 -2.31 8.36
N PRO A 77 16.47 -3.57 8.25
CA PRO A 77 16.55 -4.25 6.96
C PRO A 77 15.17 -4.48 6.37
N VAL A 78 15.08 -4.48 5.03
CA VAL A 78 13.84 -4.68 4.29
C VAL A 78 13.99 -5.75 3.22
N THR A 79 12.88 -6.27 2.72
CA THR A 79 12.86 -7.10 1.50
C THR A 79 12.09 -6.34 0.43
N ILE A 80 12.74 -6.03 -0.68
CA ILE A 80 12.14 -5.37 -1.83
C ILE A 80 11.71 -6.44 -2.83
N GLU A 81 10.43 -6.46 -3.20
CA GLU A 81 9.88 -7.39 -4.17
C GLU A 81 9.40 -6.65 -5.42
N ASN A 82 9.75 -7.18 -6.59
CA ASN A 82 9.11 -6.81 -7.85
C ASN A 82 8.02 -7.85 -8.15
N THR A 83 6.78 -7.50 -7.89
CA THR A 83 5.61 -8.38 -8.09
C THR A 83 5.23 -8.55 -9.58
N GLY A 84 5.88 -7.80 -10.47
CA GLY A 84 5.50 -7.68 -11.88
C GLY A 84 4.39 -6.66 -12.12
N ARG A 85 3.80 -6.12 -11.05
CA ARG A 85 2.77 -5.07 -11.07
C ARG A 85 3.17 -3.83 -10.28
N GLY A 86 4.19 -3.94 -9.45
CA GLY A 86 4.72 -2.86 -8.63
C GLY A 86 5.93 -3.31 -7.82
N ILE A 87 6.48 -2.38 -7.08
CA ILE A 87 7.50 -2.62 -6.07
C ILE A 87 6.84 -2.56 -4.70
N VAL A 88 6.97 -3.65 -3.96
CA VAL A 88 6.54 -3.78 -2.56
C VAL A 88 7.77 -3.87 -1.68
N VAL A 89 7.80 -3.10 -0.60
CA VAL A 89 8.89 -3.14 0.38
C VAL A 89 8.35 -3.67 1.69
N HIS A 90 8.63 -4.93 1.96
CA HIS A 90 8.27 -5.60 3.21
C HIS A 90 9.23 -5.18 4.32
N VAL A 91 8.69 -4.75 5.44
CA VAL A 91 9.46 -4.31 6.61
C VAL A 91 9.48 -5.37 7.70
N ASP A 92 10.57 -5.41 8.47
CA ASP A 92 10.62 -6.23 9.67
C ASP A 92 9.73 -5.60 10.78
N LYS A 93 9.26 -6.42 11.70
CA LYS A 93 8.38 -5.96 12.81
C LYS A 93 9.07 -4.92 13.69
N GLY A 94 8.28 -4.00 14.22
CA GLY A 94 8.74 -3.00 15.20
C GLY A 94 8.32 -1.57 14.89
N SER A 95 8.08 -1.27 13.61
CA SER A 95 7.56 0.02 13.16
C SER A 95 6.04 0.05 13.24
N TYR A 96 5.48 1.14 13.78
CA TYR A 96 4.04 1.31 13.91
C TYR A 96 3.64 2.79 13.91
N MET A 97 2.35 3.03 13.73
CA MET A 97 1.74 4.34 13.94
C MET A 97 0.61 4.27 14.96
N ILE A 98 0.28 5.40 15.56
CA ILE A 98 -0.94 5.61 16.37
C ILE A 98 -1.77 6.68 15.66
N ALA A 99 -2.98 6.32 15.25
CA ALA A 99 -3.95 7.23 14.64
C ALA A 99 -5.31 7.04 15.30
N GLY A 100 -5.96 8.12 15.73
CA GLY A 100 -7.24 8.06 16.44
C GLY A 100 -7.20 7.18 17.71
N GLY A 101 -6.05 7.06 18.38
CA GLY A 101 -5.84 6.22 19.56
C GLY A 101 -5.67 4.72 19.25
N VAL A 102 -5.70 4.31 17.98
CA VAL A 102 -5.49 2.92 17.56
C VAL A 102 -4.04 2.75 17.09
N ARG A 103 -3.40 1.67 17.54
CA ARG A 103 -2.07 1.27 17.09
C ARG A 103 -2.19 0.36 15.85
N TYR A 104 -1.42 0.70 14.80
CA TYR A 104 -1.31 -0.06 13.56
C TYR A 104 0.17 -0.36 13.29
N GLU A 105 0.52 -1.64 13.16
CA GLU A 105 1.88 -2.06 12.79
C GLU A 105 2.11 -1.80 11.29
N LEU A 106 3.27 -1.23 10.93
CA LEU A 106 3.69 -1.12 9.53
C LEU A 106 4.00 -2.50 8.99
N VAL A 107 3.38 -2.88 7.89
CA VAL A 107 3.54 -4.18 7.24
C VAL A 107 4.45 -4.07 6.03
N GLU A 108 4.17 -3.11 5.18
CA GLU A 108 4.86 -2.88 3.92
C GLU A 108 4.58 -1.47 3.39
N TYR A 109 5.27 -1.08 2.35
CA TYR A 109 4.92 0.10 1.56
C TYR A 109 5.16 -0.16 0.08
N GLU A 110 4.33 0.49 -0.73
CA GLU A 110 4.27 0.29 -2.18
C GLU A 110 4.47 1.61 -2.91
N PHE A 111 5.08 1.56 -4.10
CA PHE A 111 5.27 2.74 -4.94
C PHE A 111 4.40 2.66 -6.19
N HIS A 112 3.79 3.79 -6.53
CA HIS A 112 2.86 3.95 -7.64
C HIS A 112 3.28 5.07 -8.58
N HIS A 113 3.06 4.89 -9.89
CA HIS A 113 3.26 5.90 -10.93
C HIS A 113 2.10 5.86 -11.93
N PRO A 114 1.46 7.06 -12.20
CA PRO A 114 1.50 8.30 -11.42
C PRO A 114 0.97 8.10 -9.99
N SER A 115 0.64 9.17 -9.26
CA SER A 115 0.00 9.02 -7.95
C SER A 115 -1.36 8.34 -8.08
N GLU A 116 -1.74 7.56 -7.06
CA GLU A 116 -3.07 6.96 -6.94
C GLU A 116 -4.13 8.03 -6.70
N HIS A 117 -3.94 8.83 -5.65
CA HIS A 117 -4.84 9.94 -5.34
C HIS A 117 -4.57 11.14 -6.22
N SER A 118 -5.66 11.78 -6.68
CA SER A 118 -5.60 13.12 -7.23
C SER A 118 -6.09 14.15 -6.20
N VAL A 119 -5.61 15.38 -6.32
CA VAL A 119 -6.11 16.51 -5.55
C VAL A 119 -6.62 17.56 -6.52
N ARG A 120 -7.93 17.83 -6.45
CA ARG A 120 -8.61 18.74 -7.38
C ARG A 120 -8.33 18.41 -8.85
N GLY A 121 -8.34 17.10 -9.16
CA GLY A 121 -8.12 16.56 -10.49
C GLY A 121 -6.66 16.54 -10.96
N LYS A 122 -5.69 16.81 -10.09
CA LYS A 122 -4.27 16.79 -10.42
C LYS A 122 -3.59 15.61 -9.75
N LEU A 123 -2.92 14.79 -10.53
CA LEU A 123 -2.00 13.76 -10.09
C LEU A 123 -0.60 14.36 -9.87
N THR A 124 0.19 13.71 -9.04
CA THR A 124 1.63 13.94 -8.92
C THR A 124 2.40 12.84 -9.66
N ASP A 125 3.72 12.96 -9.71
CA ASP A 125 4.55 12.02 -10.47
C ASP A 125 4.50 10.61 -9.89
N MET A 126 4.47 10.48 -8.55
CA MET A 126 4.38 9.19 -7.86
C MET A 126 3.58 9.32 -6.56
N GLU A 127 3.26 8.18 -5.96
CA GLU A 127 2.75 8.06 -4.60
C GLU A 127 3.43 6.87 -3.92
N VAL A 128 3.65 6.98 -2.62
CA VAL A 128 4.02 5.85 -1.77
C VAL A 128 2.93 5.62 -0.75
N ASP A 129 2.47 4.38 -0.66
CA ASP A 129 1.41 3.93 0.24
C ASP A 129 1.99 3.03 1.33
N LEU A 130 2.01 3.53 2.58
CA LEU A 130 2.50 2.78 3.73
C LEU A 130 1.33 2.03 4.35
N VAL A 131 1.34 0.72 4.23
CA VAL A 131 0.27 -0.18 4.67
C VAL A 131 0.49 -0.62 6.11
N HIS A 132 -0.51 -0.34 6.95
CA HIS A 132 -0.47 -0.70 8.36
C HIS A 132 -1.65 -1.57 8.74
N LYS A 133 -1.47 -2.38 9.78
CA LYS A 133 -2.48 -3.31 10.26
C LYS A 133 -2.61 -3.26 11.78
N SER A 134 -3.83 -3.12 12.27
CA SER A 134 -4.15 -3.17 13.70
C SER A 134 -4.20 -4.61 14.22
N ALA A 135 -4.22 -4.78 15.54
CA ALA A 135 -4.29 -6.09 16.17
C ALA A 135 -5.58 -6.87 15.84
N ASP A 136 -6.69 -6.16 15.56
CA ASP A 136 -7.97 -6.74 15.12
C ASP A 136 -8.06 -6.93 13.59
N GLY A 137 -6.95 -6.68 12.87
CA GLY A 137 -6.83 -6.95 11.44
C GLY A 137 -7.30 -5.84 10.52
N LYS A 138 -7.73 -4.69 11.03
CA LYS A 138 -8.11 -3.54 10.21
C LYS A 138 -6.89 -2.91 9.55
N LEU A 139 -7.07 -2.48 8.32
CA LEU A 139 -6.04 -1.78 7.56
C LEU A 139 -6.17 -0.26 7.71
N ALA A 140 -5.02 0.38 7.80
CA ALA A 140 -4.86 1.82 7.66
C ALA A 140 -3.71 2.09 6.70
N ILE A 141 -3.92 2.95 5.73
CA ILE A 141 -2.91 3.27 4.72
C ILE A 141 -2.58 4.76 4.78
N VAL A 142 -1.29 5.06 4.79
CA VAL A 142 -0.78 6.43 4.71
C VAL A 142 -0.26 6.65 3.30
N GLY A 143 -0.98 7.46 2.52
CA GLY A 143 -0.58 7.86 1.17
C GLY A 143 0.25 9.14 1.20
N VAL A 144 1.42 9.12 0.60
CA VAL A 144 2.29 10.29 0.45
C VAL A 144 2.62 10.48 -1.02
N ARG A 145 2.16 11.62 -1.56
CA ARG A 145 2.39 11.97 -2.96
C ARG A 145 3.81 12.49 -3.17
N LEU A 146 4.40 12.19 -4.32
CA LEU A 146 5.75 12.59 -4.69
C LEU A 146 5.74 13.44 -5.96
N ASN A 147 6.51 14.54 -5.94
CA ASN A 147 6.76 15.37 -7.11
C ASN A 147 8.22 15.24 -7.55
N GLU A 148 8.45 15.46 -8.85
CA GLU A 148 9.82 15.59 -9.35
C GLU A 148 10.47 16.86 -8.78
N ASP A 149 11.56 16.69 -8.05
CA ASP A 149 12.49 17.77 -7.72
C ASP A 149 13.85 17.54 -8.36
N ARG A 150 14.49 18.65 -8.72
CA ARG A 150 15.82 18.65 -9.36
C ARG A 150 16.95 18.75 -8.36
N GLY A 151 16.69 19.04 -7.08
CA GLY A 151 17.70 19.41 -6.10
C GLY A 151 17.98 18.42 -4.97
N ASN A 152 16.96 17.81 -4.41
CA ASN A 152 17.07 17.00 -3.19
C ASN A 152 16.36 15.65 -3.33
N PRO A 153 17.06 14.59 -3.75
CA PRO A 153 16.45 13.26 -3.75
C PRO A 153 16.08 12.86 -2.32
N ASN A 154 14.91 12.23 -2.15
CA ASN A 154 14.53 11.66 -0.88
C ASN A 154 15.58 10.63 -0.42
N ALA A 155 16.10 10.77 0.81
CA ALA A 155 17.20 9.97 1.32
C ALA A 155 16.84 8.48 1.46
N THR A 156 15.60 8.18 1.91
CA THR A 156 15.11 6.80 2.01
C THR A 156 15.05 6.16 0.63
N MET A 157 14.51 6.86 -0.36
CA MET A 157 14.49 6.37 -1.74
C MET A 157 15.90 6.24 -2.32
N ALA A 158 16.82 7.15 -2.01
CA ALA A 158 18.21 7.06 -2.48
C ALA A 158 18.90 5.79 -1.98
N THR A 159 18.58 5.32 -0.79
CA THR A 159 19.09 4.06 -0.24
C THR A 159 18.38 2.84 -0.85
N LEU A 160 17.08 2.92 -1.12
CA LEU A 160 16.29 1.80 -1.67
C LEU A 160 16.53 1.55 -3.16
N TRP A 161 16.59 2.61 -3.97
CA TRP A 161 16.55 2.52 -5.44
C TRP A 161 17.64 1.67 -6.07
N PRO A 162 18.90 1.68 -5.57
CA PRO A 162 19.94 0.80 -6.11
C PRO A 162 19.64 -0.69 -5.98
N HIS A 163 18.71 -1.06 -5.10
CA HIS A 163 18.36 -2.43 -4.78
C HIS A 163 17.05 -2.90 -5.42
N LEU A 164 16.38 -2.08 -6.24
CA LEU A 164 15.13 -2.45 -6.90
C LEU A 164 15.34 -3.69 -7.78
N PRO A 165 14.56 -4.77 -7.58
CA PRO A 165 14.62 -5.93 -8.47
C PRO A 165 14.07 -5.55 -9.85
N THR A 166 14.83 -5.82 -10.91
CA THR A 166 14.44 -5.46 -12.29
C THR A 166 13.60 -6.52 -12.98
N ARG A 167 13.50 -7.73 -12.41
CA ARG A 167 12.72 -8.84 -12.98
C ARG A 167 11.50 -9.13 -12.12
N SER A 168 10.35 -9.28 -12.78
CA SER A 168 9.10 -9.74 -12.14
C SER A 168 9.29 -11.05 -11.39
N GLY A 169 8.67 -11.15 -10.21
CA GLY A 169 8.72 -12.33 -9.34
C GLY A 169 10.05 -12.52 -8.62
N THR A 170 10.90 -11.49 -8.55
CA THR A 170 12.16 -11.54 -7.79
C THR A 170 12.15 -10.58 -6.62
N SER A 171 12.91 -10.91 -5.58
CA SER A 171 13.08 -10.07 -4.40
C SER A 171 14.56 -9.94 -4.02
N ASN A 172 14.89 -8.80 -3.42
CA ASN A 172 16.21 -8.51 -2.87
C ASN A 172 16.07 -8.22 -1.37
N ARG A 173 16.86 -8.90 -0.54
CA ARG A 173 17.02 -8.53 0.87
C ARG A 173 18.05 -7.42 0.98
N VAL A 174 17.66 -6.28 1.53
CA VAL A 174 18.53 -5.13 1.80
C VAL A 174 18.85 -5.12 3.29
N THR A 175 20.12 -5.20 3.63
CA THR A 175 20.60 -5.23 5.03
C THR A 175 20.92 -3.83 5.56
N ASP A 176 20.91 -2.82 4.69
CA ASP A 176 21.03 -1.43 5.09
C ASP A 176 19.85 -1.03 5.99
N MET A 177 20.12 -0.07 6.86
CA MET A 177 19.12 0.44 7.81
C MET A 177 18.22 1.42 7.08
N ILE A 178 17.08 0.92 6.57
CA ILE A 178 16.08 1.73 5.88
C ILE A 178 15.11 2.29 6.90
N ASP A 179 14.94 3.60 6.91
CA ASP A 179 13.96 4.30 7.76
C ASP A 179 12.77 4.75 6.90
N ALA A 180 11.62 4.10 7.09
CA ALA A 180 10.37 4.50 6.45
C ALA A 180 9.89 5.90 6.90
N GLY A 181 10.36 6.40 8.04
CA GLY A 181 10.05 7.75 8.52
C GLY A 181 10.50 8.85 7.57
N GLY A 182 11.56 8.61 6.79
CA GLY A 182 11.98 9.55 5.75
C GLY A 182 11.04 9.67 4.55
N LEU A 183 9.98 8.85 4.48
CA LEU A 183 8.89 8.97 3.49
C LEU A 183 7.71 9.81 4.01
N ILE A 184 7.69 10.20 5.29
CA ILE A 184 6.63 10.99 5.89
C ILE A 184 6.99 12.48 5.78
N PRO A 185 6.10 13.34 5.27
CA PRO A 185 6.31 14.78 5.26
C PRO A 185 6.48 15.37 6.67
N ALA A 186 7.20 16.48 6.77
CA ALA A 186 7.37 17.19 8.04
C ALA A 186 6.10 17.89 8.52
N ASP A 187 5.28 18.35 7.58
CA ASP A 187 3.98 18.94 7.85
C ASP A 187 2.98 17.82 8.23
N PRO A 188 2.30 17.90 9.40
CA PRO A 188 1.42 16.84 9.88
C PRO A 188 0.01 16.87 9.25
N GLY A 189 -0.25 17.78 8.33
CA GLY A 189 -1.55 17.94 7.65
C GLY A 189 -1.91 16.73 6.80
N TYR A 190 -3.11 16.19 6.98
CA TYR A 190 -3.61 15.08 6.16
C TYR A 190 -5.12 15.17 5.92
N TRP A 191 -5.54 14.58 4.82
CA TRP A 191 -6.92 14.23 4.57
C TRP A 191 -7.17 12.77 4.96
N THR A 192 -8.37 12.51 5.46
CA THR A 192 -8.75 11.16 5.84
C THR A 192 -10.13 10.79 5.35
N TYR A 193 -10.31 9.52 4.98
CA TYR A 193 -11.60 8.96 4.55
C TYR A 193 -11.58 7.42 4.69
N THR A 194 -12.75 6.79 4.72
CA THR A 194 -12.87 5.33 4.64
C THR A 194 -12.91 4.92 3.17
N GLY A 195 -12.06 3.97 2.80
CA GLY A 195 -11.91 3.50 1.43
C GLY A 195 -11.64 2.01 1.34
N SER A 196 -10.87 1.60 0.35
CA SER A 196 -10.54 0.21 0.05
C SER A 196 -9.06 -0.01 -0.17
N GLU A 197 -8.65 -1.27 -0.28
CA GLU A 197 -7.42 -1.66 -0.95
C GLU A 197 -7.46 -1.19 -2.41
N LEU A 198 -6.29 -0.89 -2.99
CA LEU A 198 -6.14 -0.38 -4.36
C LEU A 198 -6.15 -1.51 -5.40
N THR A 199 -5.80 -2.71 -4.98
CA THR A 199 -5.68 -3.90 -5.83
C THR A 199 -6.74 -4.94 -5.48
N PRO A 200 -7.08 -5.86 -6.39
CA PRO A 200 -7.96 -6.97 -6.06
C PRO A 200 -7.54 -7.73 -4.80
N PRO A 201 -8.48 -8.00 -3.88
CA PRO A 201 -9.94 -7.98 -4.04
C PRO A 201 -10.61 -6.62 -3.81
N CYS A 202 -9.89 -5.52 -3.62
CA CYS A 202 -10.41 -4.17 -3.38
C CYS A 202 -11.31 -4.12 -2.14
N ALA A 203 -10.88 -4.80 -1.07
CA ALA A 203 -11.66 -4.92 0.17
C ALA A 203 -11.88 -3.54 0.79
N GLU A 204 -13.13 -3.24 1.15
CA GLU A 204 -13.54 -1.98 1.74
C GLU A 204 -13.28 -1.94 3.26
N GLY A 205 -13.40 -0.76 3.87
CA GLY A 205 -13.17 -0.56 5.30
C GLY A 205 -11.72 -0.18 5.64
N VAL A 206 -10.93 0.19 4.66
CA VAL A 206 -9.57 0.70 4.86
C VAL A 206 -9.62 2.17 5.30
N GLN A 207 -8.94 2.50 6.40
CA GLN A 207 -8.79 3.89 6.80
C GLN A 207 -7.62 4.53 6.05
N TRP A 208 -7.90 5.51 5.22
CA TRP A 208 -6.92 6.28 4.47
C TRP A 208 -6.52 7.57 5.20
N PHE A 209 -5.23 7.85 5.18
CA PHE A 209 -4.61 9.10 5.60
C PHE A 209 -3.72 9.60 4.46
N VAL A 210 -4.16 10.56 3.69
CA VAL A 210 -3.38 11.10 2.56
C VAL A 210 -2.78 12.44 2.97
N TYR A 211 -1.46 12.50 3.01
CA TYR A 211 -0.76 13.71 3.43
C TYR A 211 -1.00 14.88 2.47
N GLU A 212 -1.22 16.08 3.03
CA GLU A 212 -1.42 17.30 2.25
C GLU A 212 -0.14 17.74 1.56
N GLN A 213 0.95 17.70 2.29
CA GLN A 213 2.27 17.95 1.76
C GLN A 213 2.79 16.73 0.99
N SER A 214 3.34 16.95 -0.20
CA SER A 214 4.10 15.95 -0.95
C SER A 214 5.57 15.97 -0.52
N ILE A 215 6.26 14.87 -0.78
CA ILE A 215 7.73 14.81 -0.72
C ILE A 215 8.31 14.83 -2.12
N ASP A 216 9.62 15.03 -2.22
CA ASP A 216 10.31 15.14 -3.49
C ASP A 216 11.01 13.83 -3.87
N ALA A 217 10.99 13.51 -5.16
CA ALA A 217 11.77 12.45 -5.75
C ALA A 217 12.64 13.02 -6.87
N SER A 218 13.86 12.53 -7.04
CA SER A 218 14.68 12.99 -8.16
C SER A 218 14.12 12.46 -9.48
N ARG A 219 14.43 13.18 -10.56
CA ARG A 219 14.10 12.73 -11.92
C ARG A 219 14.64 11.34 -12.22
N GLU A 220 15.82 11.03 -11.72
CA GLU A 220 16.46 9.73 -11.91
C GLU A 220 15.72 8.63 -11.15
N GLN A 221 15.24 8.92 -9.93
CA GLN A 221 14.41 8.00 -9.15
C GLN A 221 13.10 7.70 -9.89
N ILE A 222 12.39 8.73 -10.35
CA ILE A 222 11.14 8.56 -11.11
C ILE A 222 11.38 7.78 -12.40
N ARG A 223 12.43 8.11 -13.17
CA ARG A 223 12.78 7.41 -14.40
C ARG A 223 13.14 5.95 -14.17
N ALA A 224 13.89 5.63 -13.11
CA ALA A 224 14.23 4.26 -12.79
C ALA A 224 12.98 3.43 -12.48
N PHE A 225 12.01 4.00 -11.75
CA PHE A 225 10.74 3.34 -11.48
C PHE A 225 9.89 3.18 -12.73
N THR A 226 9.71 4.24 -13.52
CA THR A 226 8.88 4.23 -14.73
C THR A 226 9.45 3.38 -15.86
N ALA A 227 10.76 3.08 -15.84
CA ALA A 227 11.36 2.09 -16.71
C ALA A 227 10.89 0.65 -16.42
N LEU A 228 10.49 0.38 -15.16
CA LEU A 228 9.92 -0.90 -14.74
C LEU A 228 8.40 -0.92 -14.90
N PHE A 229 7.73 0.17 -14.50
CA PHE A 229 6.27 0.27 -14.46
C PHE A 229 5.84 1.62 -15.07
N LYS A 230 5.32 1.57 -16.30
CA LYS A 230 4.80 2.79 -16.97
C LYS A 230 3.52 3.30 -16.33
N LEU A 231 2.71 2.39 -15.82
CA LEU A 231 1.46 2.64 -15.13
C LEU A 231 1.22 1.49 -14.16
N ASN A 232 1.10 1.81 -12.87
CA ASN A 232 0.69 0.85 -11.86
C ASN A 232 -0.25 1.48 -10.82
N THR A 233 -1.23 2.24 -11.33
CA THR A 233 -2.24 2.92 -10.54
C THR A 233 -3.64 2.56 -11.01
N ARG A 234 -4.58 2.60 -10.09
CA ARG A 234 -6.00 2.45 -10.36
C ARG A 234 -6.61 3.81 -10.65
N ALA A 235 -7.52 3.92 -11.62
CA ALA A 235 -8.26 5.16 -11.84
C ALA A 235 -9.01 5.58 -10.56
N VAL A 236 -9.13 6.90 -10.34
CA VAL A 236 -9.91 7.44 -9.21
C VAL A 236 -11.36 6.97 -9.25
N GLN A 237 -11.88 6.64 -8.07
CA GLN A 237 -13.23 6.12 -7.85
C GLN A 237 -14.17 7.23 -7.39
N ASP A 238 -15.47 7.01 -7.55
CA ASP A 238 -16.48 7.92 -7.05
C ASP A 238 -16.45 7.97 -5.51
N VAL A 239 -16.58 9.16 -4.96
CA VAL A 239 -16.65 9.39 -3.51
C VAL A 239 -17.95 8.84 -2.91
N HIS A 240 -19.02 8.70 -3.70
CA HIS A 240 -20.34 8.24 -3.25
C HIS A 240 -20.87 8.95 -1.99
N GLY A 241 -20.57 10.23 -1.86
CA GLY A 241 -20.99 11.04 -0.71
C GLY A 241 -20.24 10.78 0.60
N ARG A 242 -19.16 9.98 0.58
CA ARG A 242 -18.28 9.82 1.74
C ARG A 242 -17.74 11.17 2.19
N LYS A 243 -17.52 11.28 3.49
CA LYS A 243 -16.86 12.45 4.04
C LYS A 243 -15.36 12.35 3.85
N ILE A 244 -14.78 13.44 3.38
CA ILE A 244 -13.34 13.64 3.41
C ILE A 244 -13.10 14.69 4.50
N GLU A 245 -12.30 14.36 5.49
CA GLU A 245 -11.98 15.25 6.59
C GLU A 245 -10.50 15.62 6.55
N ALA A 246 -10.16 16.80 7.09
CA ALA A 246 -8.81 17.29 7.23
C ALA A 246 -8.54 17.59 8.71
N ASN A 247 -7.30 17.36 9.18
CA ASN A 247 -6.93 17.67 10.56
C ASN A 247 -6.50 19.14 10.74
N GLU A 248 -6.13 19.83 9.66
CA GLU A 248 -5.78 21.27 9.64
C GLU A 248 -6.13 21.94 8.31
#